data_73c4003913fa0c475cbfd749245d3fab
#
_entry.id   73c4003913fa0c475cbfd749245d3fab
#
_cell.length_a   1.000
_cell.length_b   1.000
_cell.length_c   1.000
_cell.angle_alpha   90.00
_cell.angle_beta   90.00
_cell.angle_gamma   90.00
#
_symmetry.space_group_name_H-M   'P 1'
#
loop_
_entity.id
_entity.type
_entity.pdbx_description
1 polymer ?
#
loop_
_entity_poly.entity_id
_entity_poly.type
_entity_poly.pdbx_seq_one_letter_code
_entity_poly.pdbx_strand_id
1 'polypeptide(L)'
;LHDSFIADFGPVGLGLGSQISQTNALLLPSPIDHYFKEKLRIKGYARYMDDGYAIHEDIDFLRTEGMFGLEEMTRKLGLRLNWKKTRVIPLADFYRWLKTKFILTSSGKVILKMNPDSTKIIRRKLRTFHGKWERGEMTIADIRSSVESYHGHMKRGNSFKVRENTNQYFK
;
A
#
# COMPACT_ATOMS: atom_id res chain seq x y z
N LEU A 1 -17.50 -5.18 -3.77
CA LEU A 1 -18.67 -5.26 -4.67
C LEU A 1 -18.87 -6.72 -5.03
N HIS A 2 -19.55 -7.48 -4.18
CA HIS A 2 -19.73 -8.90 -4.48
C HIS A 2 -21.11 -9.44 -4.08
N ASP A 3 -21.61 -10.30 -4.90
CA ASP A 3 -22.67 -11.29 -4.82
C ASP A 3 -24.14 -10.83 -4.71
N SER A 4 -24.51 -9.89 -3.83
CA SER A 4 -25.91 -9.44 -3.76
C SER A 4 -26.27 -8.38 -4.82
N PHE A 5 -25.32 -7.56 -5.23
CA PHE A 5 -25.53 -6.58 -6.32
C PHE A 5 -25.52 -7.23 -7.71
N ILE A 6 -24.80 -8.33 -7.85
CA ILE A 6 -24.70 -9.09 -9.11
C ILE A 6 -26.01 -9.84 -9.39
N ALA A 7 -26.72 -10.28 -8.35
CA ALA A 7 -27.98 -11.02 -8.51
C ALA A 7 -29.10 -10.17 -9.14
N ASP A 8 -29.13 -8.85 -8.84
CA ASP A 8 -30.22 -7.98 -9.29
C ASP A 8 -29.90 -7.21 -10.59
N PHE A 9 -28.63 -6.95 -10.89
CA PHE A 9 -28.21 -6.06 -12.01
C PHE A 9 -27.16 -6.67 -12.95
N GLY A 10 -26.80 -7.93 -12.78
CA GLY A 10 -25.70 -8.56 -13.51
C GLY A 10 -24.31 -8.09 -13.03
N PRO A 11 -23.22 -8.47 -13.73
CA PRO A 11 -21.88 -8.10 -13.35
C PRO A 11 -21.66 -6.59 -13.44
N VAL A 12 -21.74 -5.90 -12.30
CA VAL A 12 -21.51 -4.47 -12.17
C VAL A 12 -20.10 -4.23 -11.66
N GLY A 13 -19.32 -3.44 -12.36
CA GLY A 13 -17.96 -3.06 -11.93
C GLY A 13 -17.32 -2.08 -12.90
N LEU A 14 -16.20 -1.50 -12.47
CA LEU A 14 -15.39 -0.67 -13.35
C LEU A 14 -14.56 -1.56 -14.27
N GLY A 15 -14.63 -1.30 -15.58
CA GLY A 15 -13.80 -2.01 -16.56
C GLY A 15 -12.31 -1.85 -16.25
N LEU A 16 -11.59 -2.98 -16.15
CA LEU A 16 -10.15 -2.96 -15.90
C LEU A 16 -9.39 -2.44 -17.13
N GLY A 17 -8.38 -1.58 -16.89
CA GLY A 17 -7.49 -1.08 -17.93
C GLY A 17 -7.95 0.20 -18.64
N SER A 18 -9.18 0.68 -18.44
CA SER A 18 -9.64 1.95 -18.96
C SER A 18 -9.18 3.14 -18.08
N GLN A 19 -8.70 4.20 -18.72
CA GLN A 19 -8.33 5.45 -18.03
C GLN A 19 -9.55 6.11 -17.36
N ILE A 20 -10.72 6.03 -17.99
CA ILE A 20 -11.97 6.53 -17.43
C ILE A 20 -12.34 5.78 -16.16
N SER A 21 -12.20 4.45 -16.14
CA SER A 21 -12.45 3.62 -14.96
C SER A 21 -11.50 3.95 -13.81
N GLN A 22 -10.22 4.22 -14.12
CA GLN A 22 -9.25 4.64 -13.11
C GLN A 22 -9.61 6.01 -12.52
N THR A 23 -10.03 6.96 -13.35
CA THR A 23 -10.48 8.27 -12.90
C THR A 23 -11.74 8.15 -12.03
N ASN A 24 -12.71 7.35 -12.43
CA ASN A 24 -13.91 7.11 -11.64
C ASN A 24 -13.59 6.43 -10.30
N ALA A 25 -12.66 5.49 -10.27
CA ALA A 25 -12.21 4.85 -9.03
C ALA A 25 -11.51 5.83 -8.06
N LEU A 26 -10.89 6.89 -8.58
CA LEU A 26 -10.33 7.96 -7.76
C LEU A 26 -11.40 8.92 -7.23
N LEU A 27 -12.40 9.27 -8.07
CA LEU A 27 -13.41 10.26 -7.75
C LEU A 27 -14.53 9.69 -6.84
N LEU A 28 -14.95 8.45 -7.09
CA LEU A 28 -16.07 7.85 -6.36
C LEU A 28 -15.90 7.89 -4.82
N PRO A 29 -14.73 7.62 -4.22
CA PRO A 29 -14.54 7.71 -2.77
C PRO A 29 -14.28 9.14 -2.25
N SER A 30 -14.31 10.19 -3.08
CA SER A 30 -14.07 11.59 -2.63
C SER A 30 -14.92 12.03 -1.44
N PRO A 31 -16.21 11.66 -1.31
CA PRO A 31 -16.99 12.00 -0.13
C PRO A 31 -16.39 11.48 1.18
N ILE A 32 -15.67 10.37 1.14
CA ILE A 32 -14.92 9.85 2.29
C ILE A 32 -13.77 10.79 2.64
N ASP A 33 -13.04 11.28 1.61
CA ASP A 33 -11.95 12.25 1.82
C ASP A 33 -12.45 13.53 2.46
N HIS A 34 -13.57 14.09 1.98
CA HIS A 34 -14.21 15.28 2.53
C HIS A 34 -14.68 15.04 3.97
N TYR A 35 -15.26 13.89 4.25
CA TYR A 35 -15.67 13.54 5.61
C TYR A 35 -14.49 13.58 6.59
N PHE A 36 -13.40 12.90 6.29
CA PHE A 36 -12.23 12.88 7.16
C PHE A 36 -11.51 14.22 7.25
N LYS A 37 -11.35 14.93 6.13
CA LYS A 37 -10.56 16.17 6.07
C LYS A 37 -11.35 17.39 6.56
N GLU A 38 -12.60 17.52 6.16
CA GLU A 38 -13.38 18.73 6.39
C GLU A 38 -14.30 18.60 7.60
N LYS A 39 -15.06 17.50 7.71
CA LYS A 39 -15.99 17.29 8.82
C LYS A 39 -15.25 16.89 10.09
N LEU A 40 -14.42 15.85 10.06
CA LEU A 40 -13.65 15.41 11.21
C LEU A 40 -12.35 16.21 11.43
N ARG A 41 -11.93 17.02 10.46
CA ARG A 41 -10.72 17.86 10.49
C ARG A 41 -9.45 17.08 10.81
N ILE A 42 -9.36 15.82 10.40
CA ILE A 42 -8.20 14.98 10.61
C ILE A 42 -7.06 15.45 9.71
N LYS A 43 -5.98 15.95 10.32
CA LYS A 43 -4.79 16.44 9.60
C LYS A 43 -4.02 15.31 8.95
N GLY A 44 -3.87 14.19 9.64
CA GLY A 44 -3.14 13.00 9.19
C GLY A 44 -4.02 12.04 8.39
N TYR A 45 -4.51 12.46 7.22
CA TYR A 45 -5.31 11.62 6.32
C TYR A 45 -4.68 11.53 4.95
N ALA A 46 -4.63 10.32 4.39
CA ALA A 46 -4.31 10.11 2.98
C ALA A 46 -5.03 8.86 2.45
N ARG A 47 -5.35 8.90 1.15
CA ARG A 47 -5.92 7.80 0.39
C ARG A 47 -5.15 7.59 -0.90
N TYR A 48 -4.94 6.35 -1.26
CA TYR A 48 -4.41 5.91 -2.54
C TYR A 48 -5.34 4.83 -3.10
N MET A 49 -6.11 5.19 -4.11
CA MET A 49 -7.19 4.36 -4.66
C MET A 49 -8.19 3.92 -3.57
N ASP A 50 -8.23 2.63 -3.26
CA ASP A 50 -9.08 1.98 -2.26
C ASP A 50 -8.40 1.85 -0.88
N ASP A 51 -7.10 2.06 -0.80
CA ASP A 51 -6.35 2.03 0.46
C ASP A 51 -6.25 3.44 1.06
N GLY A 52 -6.60 3.62 2.33
CA GLY A 52 -6.48 4.88 3.04
C GLY A 52 -6.07 4.72 4.49
N TYR A 53 -5.62 5.81 5.09
CA TYR A 53 -5.39 5.88 6.53
C TYR A 53 -5.82 7.23 7.09
N ALA A 54 -6.19 7.23 8.36
CA ALA A 54 -6.44 8.41 9.16
C ALA A 54 -5.67 8.28 10.48
N ILE A 55 -5.02 9.37 10.93
CA ILE A 55 -4.24 9.41 12.16
C ILE A 55 -4.84 10.48 13.06
N HIS A 56 -5.13 10.10 14.30
CA HIS A 56 -5.65 11.00 15.34
C HIS A 56 -5.06 10.62 16.69
N GLU A 57 -4.95 11.58 17.61
CA GLU A 57 -4.42 11.36 18.96
C GLU A 57 -5.38 10.54 19.82
N ASP A 58 -6.67 10.78 19.65
CA ASP A 58 -7.74 10.07 20.36
C ASP A 58 -8.15 8.82 19.58
N ILE A 59 -7.87 7.65 20.15
CA ILE A 59 -8.19 6.36 19.57
C ILE A 59 -9.69 6.06 19.59
N ASP A 60 -10.39 6.53 20.64
CA ASP A 60 -11.82 6.28 20.78
C ASP A 60 -12.62 7.14 19.81
N PHE A 61 -12.16 8.37 19.53
CA PHE A 61 -12.69 9.18 18.45
C PHE A 61 -12.58 8.49 17.09
N LEU A 62 -11.45 7.84 16.79
CA LEU A 62 -11.32 7.07 15.55
C LEU A 62 -12.22 5.83 15.51
N ARG A 63 -12.38 5.15 16.66
CA ARG A 63 -13.22 3.96 16.78
C ARG A 63 -14.71 4.26 16.66
N THR A 64 -15.14 5.41 17.13
CA THR A 64 -16.54 5.87 17.07
C THR A 64 -16.78 6.68 15.80
N GLU A 65 -16.48 7.97 15.82
CA GLU A 65 -16.77 8.90 14.73
C GLU A 65 -16.08 8.53 13.42
N GLY A 66 -14.79 8.13 13.51
CA GLY A 66 -14.03 7.74 12.33
C GLY A 66 -14.60 6.51 11.63
N MET A 67 -14.83 5.43 12.38
CA MET A 67 -15.32 4.18 11.81
C MET A 67 -16.80 4.25 11.40
N PHE A 68 -17.64 4.90 12.22
CA PHE A 68 -19.04 5.11 11.89
C PHE A 68 -19.21 5.89 10.58
N GLY A 69 -18.50 7.02 10.46
CA GLY A 69 -18.60 7.82 9.25
C GLY A 69 -18.00 7.14 8.02
N LEU A 70 -16.92 6.37 8.19
CA LEU A 70 -16.37 5.57 7.10
C LEU A 70 -17.39 4.55 6.58
N GLU A 71 -18.06 3.84 7.48
CA GLU A 71 -19.10 2.87 7.14
C GLU A 71 -20.29 3.54 6.47
N GLU A 72 -20.77 4.63 7.02
CA GLU A 72 -21.91 5.37 6.47
C GLU A 72 -21.60 5.90 5.06
N MET A 73 -20.43 6.53 4.86
CA MET A 73 -20.05 7.06 3.55
C MET A 73 -19.87 5.95 2.52
N THR A 74 -19.21 4.84 2.90
CA THR A 74 -19.04 3.72 1.97
C THR A 74 -20.38 3.09 1.60
N ARG A 75 -21.30 2.95 2.54
CA ARG A 75 -22.66 2.44 2.29
C ARG A 75 -23.44 3.37 1.33
N LYS A 76 -23.39 4.67 1.53
CA LYS A 76 -24.04 5.67 0.64
C LYS A 76 -23.50 5.62 -0.79
N LEU A 77 -22.23 5.28 -0.96
CA LEU A 77 -21.58 5.12 -2.26
C LEU A 77 -21.78 3.75 -2.90
N GLY A 78 -22.51 2.84 -2.26
CA GLY A 78 -22.64 1.45 -2.72
C GLY A 78 -21.34 0.64 -2.60
N LEU A 79 -20.38 1.12 -1.81
CA LEU A 79 -19.11 0.45 -1.57
C LEU A 79 -19.17 -0.45 -0.33
N ARG A 80 -18.28 -1.43 -0.25
CA ARG A 80 -18.13 -2.30 0.93
C ARG A 80 -16.74 -2.18 1.53
N LEU A 81 -16.69 -2.03 2.86
CA LEU A 81 -15.45 -2.09 3.61
C LEU A 81 -14.92 -3.52 3.73
N ASN A 82 -13.64 -3.67 3.56
CA ASN A 82 -12.95 -4.92 3.90
C ASN A 82 -12.64 -4.95 5.41
N TRP A 83 -13.57 -5.42 6.22
CA TRP A 83 -13.45 -5.48 7.68
C TRP A 83 -12.26 -6.29 8.20
N LYS A 84 -11.71 -7.20 7.39
CA LYS A 84 -10.48 -7.94 7.75
C LYS A 84 -9.24 -7.04 7.70
N LYS A 85 -9.27 -5.97 6.89
CA LYS A 85 -8.17 -5.02 6.71
C LYS A 85 -8.43 -3.69 7.40
N THR A 86 -9.69 -3.26 7.51
CA THR A 86 -10.08 -2.00 8.14
C THR A 86 -10.03 -2.14 9.65
N ARG A 87 -9.14 -1.40 10.29
CA ARG A 87 -8.91 -1.50 11.74
C ARG A 87 -8.27 -0.24 12.30
N VAL A 88 -8.56 0.06 13.55
CA VAL A 88 -7.87 1.09 14.32
C VAL A 88 -6.76 0.44 15.13
N ILE A 89 -5.53 0.91 14.97
CA ILE A 89 -4.33 0.37 15.63
C ILE A 89 -3.49 1.49 16.23
N PRO A 90 -2.77 1.26 17.34
CA PRO A 90 -1.78 2.20 17.83
C PRO A 90 -0.63 2.40 16.83
N LEU A 91 -0.11 3.63 16.70
CA LEU A 91 1.05 3.91 15.82
C LEU A 91 2.36 3.28 16.32
N ALA A 92 2.42 2.85 17.58
CA ALA A 92 3.52 2.07 18.13
C ALA A 92 3.57 0.65 17.56
N ASP A 93 2.45 0.15 17.04
CA ASP A 93 2.38 -1.11 16.33
C ASP A 93 2.78 -0.94 14.86
N PHE A 94 3.22 -2.06 14.24
CA PHE A 94 3.53 -2.02 12.83
C PHE A 94 2.27 -1.80 11.98
N TYR A 95 2.25 -0.69 11.28
CA TYR A 95 1.26 -0.40 10.25
C TYR A 95 1.85 -0.65 8.86
N ARG A 96 1.08 -1.30 7.99
CA ARG A 96 1.48 -1.53 6.60
C ARG A 96 0.59 -0.72 5.66
N TRP A 97 1.21 0.12 4.84
CA TRP A 97 0.54 0.86 3.78
C TRP A 97 1.42 0.90 2.52
N LEU A 98 0.86 0.66 1.35
CA LEU A 98 1.55 0.66 0.06
C LEU A 98 2.87 -0.13 0.07
N LYS A 99 2.85 -1.35 0.62
CA LYS A 99 4.03 -2.26 0.74
C LYS A 99 5.13 -1.79 1.69
N THR A 100 4.94 -0.67 2.38
CA THR A 100 5.88 -0.16 3.40
C THR A 100 5.31 -0.41 4.79
N LYS A 101 6.16 -0.82 5.72
CA LYS A 101 5.84 -0.91 7.14
C LYS A 101 6.32 0.34 7.85
N PHE A 102 5.44 0.91 8.67
CA PHE A 102 5.69 2.09 9.47
C PHE A 102 5.59 1.72 10.95
N ILE A 103 6.40 2.35 11.77
CA ILE A 103 6.27 2.33 13.22
C ILE A 103 6.71 3.69 13.77
N LEU A 104 5.95 4.22 14.70
CA LEU A 104 6.33 5.40 15.48
C LEU A 104 6.96 4.94 16.79
N THR A 105 8.21 5.33 17.01
CA THR A 105 8.91 5.03 18.25
C THR A 105 8.49 6.01 19.37
N SER A 106 8.72 5.63 20.63
CA SER A 106 8.48 6.50 21.80
C SER A 106 9.27 7.81 21.74
N SER A 107 10.38 7.85 21.00
CA SER A 107 11.17 9.07 20.75
C SER A 107 10.61 9.97 19.64
N GLY A 108 9.44 9.68 19.09
CA GLY A 108 8.85 10.41 17.95
C GLY A 108 9.47 10.10 16.60
N LYS A 109 10.43 9.17 16.52
CA LYS A 109 11.06 8.79 15.24
C LYS A 109 10.19 7.81 14.46
N VAL A 110 9.95 8.09 13.18
CA VAL A 110 9.28 7.16 12.28
C VAL A 110 10.29 6.22 11.62
N ILE A 111 10.11 4.92 11.80
CA ILE A 111 10.90 3.89 11.15
C ILE A 111 10.12 3.34 9.97
N LEU A 112 10.74 3.38 8.79
CA LEU A 112 10.21 2.86 7.54
C LEU A 112 10.92 1.55 7.21
N LYS A 113 10.20 0.44 7.19
CA LYS A 113 10.76 -0.86 6.77
C LYS A 113 10.05 -1.35 5.50
N MET A 114 10.85 -1.75 4.54
CA MET A 114 10.33 -2.43 3.36
C MET A 114 9.77 -3.80 3.72
N ASN A 115 8.80 -4.26 2.94
CA ASN A 115 8.24 -5.60 3.14
C ASN A 115 9.34 -6.67 2.96
N PRO A 116 9.54 -7.59 3.92
CA PRO A 116 10.49 -8.70 3.80
C PRO A 116 10.29 -9.56 2.54
N ASP A 117 9.05 -9.68 2.08
CA ASP A 117 8.73 -10.44 0.86
C ASP A 117 9.40 -9.83 -0.39
N SER A 118 9.54 -8.49 -0.45
CA SER A 118 10.25 -7.81 -1.54
C SER A 118 11.71 -8.26 -1.61
N THR A 119 12.36 -8.46 -0.45
CA THR A 119 13.73 -8.94 -0.37
C THR A 119 13.86 -10.40 -0.81
N LYS A 120 12.91 -11.25 -0.45
CA LYS A 120 12.86 -12.65 -0.92
C LYS A 120 12.68 -12.73 -2.44
N ILE A 121 11.79 -11.88 -2.98
CA ILE A 121 11.53 -11.82 -4.43
C ILE A 121 12.79 -11.43 -5.19
N ILE A 122 13.50 -10.37 -4.76
CA ILE A 122 14.72 -9.94 -5.47
C ILE A 122 15.80 -11.00 -5.39
N ARG A 123 16.04 -11.62 -4.24
CA ARG A 123 17.02 -12.71 -4.11
C ARG A 123 16.71 -13.87 -5.07
N ARG A 124 15.44 -14.25 -5.20
CA ARG A 124 15.03 -15.28 -6.17
C ARG A 124 15.28 -14.83 -7.61
N LYS A 125 14.94 -13.58 -7.95
CA LYS A 125 15.21 -13.02 -9.29
C LYS A 125 16.71 -13.03 -9.60
N LEU A 126 17.56 -12.62 -8.66
CA LEU A 126 19.00 -12.60 -8.85
C LEU A 126 19.59 -13.98 -9.14
N ARG A 127 19.12 -15.02 -8.44
CA ARG A 127 19.52 -16.42 -8.76
C ARG A 127 19.10 -16.82 -10.18
N THR A 128 17.89 -16.44 -10.60
CA THR A 128 17.42 -16.70 -11.97
C THR A 128 18.25 -15.93 -13.00
N PHE A 129 18.62 -14.69 -12.71
CA PHE A 129 19.46 -13.87 -13.59
C PHE A 129 20.88 -14.44 -13.74
N HIS A 130 21.46 -14.93 -12.65
CA HIS A 130 22.76 -15.62 -12.69
C HIS A 130 22.73 -16.80 -13.67
N GLY A 131 21.75 -17.70 -13.54
CA GLY A 131 21.63 -18.82 -14.46
C GLY A 131 21.32 -18.41 -15.93
N LYS A 132 20.65 -17.28 -16.17
CA LYS A 132 20.46 -16.73 -17.50
C LYS A 132 21.76 -16.16 -18.09
N TRP A 133 22.54 -15.48 -17.25
CA TRP A 133 23.83 -14.94 -17.64
C TRP A 133 24.82 -16.08 -18.00
N GLU A 134 24.89 -17.14 -17.21
CA GLU A 134 25.73 -18.31 -17.52
C GLU A 134 25.38 -18.96 -18.86
N ARG A 135 24.11 -18.91 -19.26
CA ARG A 135 23.65 -19.41 -20.58
C ARG A 135 23.74 -18.38 -21.71
N GLY A 136 24.25 -17.19 -21.44
CA GLY A 136 24.35 -16.11 -22.44
C GLY A 136 22.99 -15.45 -22.82
N GLU A 137 21.92 -15.75 -22.08
CA GLU A 137 20.57 -15.21 -22.33
C GLU A 137 20.37 -13.81 -21.77
N MET A 138 21.30 -13.30 -20.96
CA MET A 138 21.21 -12.01 -20.27
C MET A 138 22.60 -11.41 -20.08
N THR A 139 22.71 -10.09 -20.26
CA THR A 139 23.99 -9.38 -20.05
C THR A 139 24.14 -8.90 -18.60
N ILE A 140 25.38 -8.64 -18.18
CA ILE A 140 25.65 -8.00 -16.87
C ILE A 140 24.98 -6.63 -16.76
N ALA A 141 24.88 -5.90 -17.88
CA ALA A 141 24.22 -4.59 -17.91
C ALA A 141 22.72 -4.69 -17.59
N ASP A 142 22.02 -5.70 -18.09
CA ASP A 142 20.61 -5.95 -17.80
C ASP A 142 20.39 -6.29 -16.34
N ILE A 143 21.27 -7.11 -15.77
CA ILE A 143 21.25 -7.47 -14.34
C ILE A 143 21.46 -6.24 -13.49
N ARG A 144 22.47 -5.42 -13.81
CA ARG A 144 22.78 -4.17 -13.10
C ARG A 144 21.59 -3.21 -13.13
N SER A 145 20.97 -2.98 -14.29
CA SER A 145 19.78 -2.14 -14.44
C SER A 145 18.64 -2.60 -13.53
N SER A 146 18.37 -3.90 -13.48
CA SER A 146 17.35 -4.49 -12.60
C SER A 146 17.65 -4.25 -11.11
N VAL A 147 18.92 -4.39 -10.70
CA VAL A 147 19.36 -4.18 -9.30
C VAL A 147 19.29 -2.72 -8.93
N GLU A 148 19.72 -1.82 -9.80
CA GLU A 148 19.67 -0.36 -9.58
C GLU A 148 18.22 0.13 -9.44
N SER A 149 17.32 -0.36 -10.28
CA SER A 149 15.88 -0.09 -10.17
C SER A 149 15.33 -0.55 -8.80
N TYR A 150 15.68 -1.76 -8.37
CA TYR A 150 15.31 -2.27 -7.05
C TYR A 150 15.90 -1.42 -5.91
N HIS A 151 17.18 -1.06 -5.99
CA HIS A 151 17.84 -0.20 -5.01
C HIS A 151 17.19 1.19 -4.96
N GLY A 152 16.82 1.77 -6.10
CA GLY A 152 16.08 3.03 -6.18
C GLY A 152 14.77 2.98 -5.41
N HIS A 153 14.02 1.88 -5.56
CA HIS A 153 12.78 1.66 -4.80
C HIS A 153 13.06 1.48 -3.30
N MET A 154 14.12 0.78 -2.93
CA MET A 154 14.49 0.50 -1.54
C MET A 154 15.04 1.72 -0.79
N LYS A 155 15.60 2.73 -1.48
CA LYS A 155 16.13 3.96 -0.86
C LYS A 155 15.10 4.73 -0.02
N ARG A 156 13.81 4.54 -0.29
CA ARG A 156 12.71 5.19 0.44
C ARG A 156 12.55 4.74 1.89
N GLY A 157 13.22 3.65 2.31
CA GLY A 157 13.14 3.11 3.66
C GLY A 157 14.51 2.86 4.30
N ASN A 158 14.49 2.43 5.55
CA ASN A 158 15.70 2.04 6.30
C ASN A 158 16.26 0.72 5.75
N SER A 159 16.84 0.75 4.56
CA SER A 159 17.19 -0.44 3.77
C SER A 159 18.68 -0.59 3.47
N PHE A 160 19.55 0.19 4.11
CA PHE A 160 21.00 0.18 3.84
C PHE A 160 21.60 -1.23 3.85
N LYS A 161 21.46 -1.95 4.98
CA LYS A 161 21.97 -3.32 5.12
C LYS A 161 21.40 -4.31 4.09
N VAL A 162 20.14 -4.14 3.71
CA VAL A 162 19.49 -5.01 2.71
C VAL A 162 20.06 -4.77 1.32
N ARG A 163 20.34 -3.52 0.97
CA ARG A 163 20.97 -3.15 -0.31
C ARG A 163 22.41 -3.63 -0.36
N GLU A 164 23.15 -3.45 0.71
CA GLU A 164 24.54 -3.94 0.83
C GLU A 164 24.60 -5.47 0.65
N ASN A 165 23.76 -6.22 1.35
CA ASN A 165 23.65 -7.67 1.20
C ASN A 165 23.24 -8.11 -0.22
N THR A 166 22.49 -7.26 -0.95
CA THR A 166 22.13 -7.55 -2.33
C THR A 166 23.34 -7.41 -3.26
N ASN A 167 24.23 -6.47 -3.01
CA ASN A 167 25.46 -6.29 -3.79
C ASN A 167 26.45 -7.45 -3.65
N GLN A 168 26.41 -8.19 -2.54
CA GLN A 168 27.29 -9.35 -2.33
C GLN A 168 26.99 -10.53 -3.29
N TYR A 169 25.80 -10.57 -3.89
CA TYR A 169 25.49 -11.59 -4.92
C TYR A 169 26.16 -11.32 -6.27
N PHE A 170 26.88 -10.20 -6.42
CA PHE A 170 27.58 -9.82 -7.66
C PHE A 170 29.10 -9.71 -7.47
N LYS A 171 29.61 -10.10 -6.32
CA LYS A 171 31.05 -10.30 -6.07
C LYS A 171 31.41 -11.77 -6.25
#